data_120d339356882f657a72ca4f0349da8f
#
_entry.id   120d339356882f657a72ca4f0349da8f
#
_cell.length_a   1.000
_cell.length_b   1.000
_cell.length_c   1.000
_cell.angle_alpha   90.00
_cell.angle_beta   90.00
_cell.angle_gamma   90.00
#
_symmetry.space_group_name_H-M   'P 1'
#
loop_
_entity.id
_entity.type
_entity.pdbx_description
1 polymer ?
#
loop_
_entity_poly.entity_id
_entity_poly.type
_entity_poly.pdbx_seq_one_letter_code
_entity_poly.pdbx_strand_id
1 'polypeptide(L)'
;MYGHVSGDQALENLAAGMKSYFGEKAILGRNGGDEFNIFLPDTTCELARKQLEEFIHMERTFSYKGEKQSFSISLGYAEYPKHAKNIEELSGYADAALYEVKRRSKNGCMAYREGFRVVRTQLGFALKDVSEHLPGAFLIYKADIADDKLLFANHEMLRLAGCRDLDEFFAYTGQSFRNLIAKEEQERVEKDIWSQIHAGKGHSNDYVSFSMVKKDGSQLYVLDHGRIVENAYYGKVFYVLIMDYNFMKKHYE
;
A
#
# COMPACT_ATOMS: atom_id res chain seq x y z
N MET A 1 14.85 -4.08 10.97
CA MET A 1 13.59 -3.29 10.99
C MET A 1 13.52 -2.52 12.29
N TYR A 2 13.36 -1.21 12.24
CA TYR A 2 13.47 -0.31 13.40
C TYR A 2 12.11 -0.14 14.10
N GLY A 3 11.23 -0.95 14.30
CA GLY A 3 9.98 -0.88 15.07
C GLY A 3 9.23 0.47 15.12
N HIS A 4 7.99 0.48 15.60
CA HIS A 4 7.13 1.69 15.68
C HIS A 4 7.76 2.85 16.48
N VAL A 5 8.46 2.59 17.57
CA VAL A 5 9.06 3.63 18.43
C VAL A 5 10.12 4.45 17.67
N SER A 6 10.91 3.84 16.83
CA SER A 6 11.90 4.54 15.99
C SER A 6 11.23 5.38 14.89
N GLY A 7 10.11 4.88 14.33
CA GLY A 7 9.31 5.64 13.39
C GLY A 7 8.72 6.91 14.01
N ASP A 8 8.18 6.82 15.22
CA ASP A 8 7.60 7.96 15.92
C ASP A 8 8.65 9.05 16.20
N GLN A 9 9.87 8.67 16.61
CA GLN A 9 10.97 9.63 16.80
C GLN A 9 11.38 10.32 15.49
N ALA A 10 11.40 9.60 14.37
CA ALA A 10 11.67 10.20 13.07
C ALA A 10 10.59 11.22 12.68
N LEU A 11 9.31 10.89 12.92
CA LEU A 11 8.17 11.77 12.65
C LEU A 11 8.18 13.02 13.53
N GLU A 12 8.49 12.90 14.82
CA GLU A 12 8.67 14.03 15.74
C GLU A 12 9.81 14.94 15.30
N ASN A 13 10.94 14.34 14.91
CA ASN A 13 12.09 15.07 14.38
C ASN A 13 11.75 15.84 13.10
N LEU A 14 10.99 15.21 12.18
CA LEU A 14 10.51 15.86 10.98
C LEU A 14 9.59 17.03 11.30
N ALA A 15 8.61 16.85 12.17
CA ALA A 15 7.67 17.89 12.58
C ALA A 15 8.40 19.10 13.21
N ALA A 16 9.37 18.85 14.09
CA ALA A 16 10.19 19.89 14.70
C ALA A 16 11.03 20.63 13.64
N GLY A 17 11.64 19.89 12.71
CA GLY A 17 12.41 20.44 11.59
C GLY A 17 11.57 21.31 10.67
N MET A 18 10.36 20.87 10.34
CA MET A 18 9.40 21.68 9.55
C MET A 18 9.05 22.98 10.24
N LYS A 19 8.70 22.92 11.54
CA LYS A 19 8.35 24.09 12.33
C LYS A 19 9.52 25.06 12.45
N SER A 20 10.72 24.56 12.66
CA SER A 20 11.94 25.38 12.75
C SER A 20 12.29 26.07 11.42
N TYR A 21 12.14 25.35 10.30
CA TYR A 21 12.55 25.85 8.99
C TYR A 21 11.54 26.82 8.36
N PHE A 22 10.26 26.45 8.38
CA PHE A 22 9.20 27.25 7.74
C PHE A 22 8.62 28.30 8.68
N GLY A 23 8.64 28.08 9.99
CA GLY A 23 8.13 29.02 11.00
C GLY A 23 6.67 29.40 10.77
N GLU A 24 6.36 30.69 10.99
CA GLU A 24 5.02 31.25 10.81
C GLU A 24 4.65 31.52 9.33
N LYS A 25 5.61 31.32 8.41
CA LYS A 25 5.40 31.54 6.97
C LYS A 25 4.62 30.41 6.30
N ALA A 26 4.40 29.30 6.99
CA ALA A 26 3.70 28.15 6.47
C ALA A 26 2.63 27.64 7.45
N ILE A 27 1.57 27.08 6.90
CA ILE A 27 0.62 26.26 7.67
C ILE A 27 1.08 24.82 7.54
N LEU A 28 1.36 24.19 8.67
CA LEU A 28 1.87 22.83 8.75
C LEU A 28 0.78 21.90 9.27
N GLY A 29 0.60 20.76 8.60
CA GLY A 29 -0.37 19.74 8.97
C GLY A 29 0.20 18.33 8.87
N ARG A 30 -0.41 17.37 9.57
CA ARG A 30 -0.15 15.95 9.46
C ARG A 30 -1.47 15.25 9.16
N ASN A 31 -1.54 14.56 8.01
CA ASN A 31 -2.76 13.87 7.58
C ASN A 31 -2.92 12.49 8.23
N GLY A 32 -1.86 11.96 8.84
CA GLY A 32 -1.80 10.64 9.45
C GLY A 32 -0.57 9.85 8.98
N GLY A 33 -0.22 8.78 9.70
CA GLY A 33 0.94 7.98 9.36
C GLY A 33 2.22 8.82 9.20
N ASP A 34 2.85 8.75 8.05
CA ASP A 34 4.08 9.45 7.67
C ASP A 34 3.84 10.64 6.70
N GLU A 35 2.58 11.07 6.54
CA GLU A 35 2.19 12.13 5.62
C GLU A 35 2.05 13.50 6.30
N PHE A 36 2.81 14.48 5.82
CA PHE A 36 2.79 15.87 6.28
C PHE A 36 2.47 16.80 5.12
N ASN A 37 1.76 17.89 5.44
CA ASN A 37 1.44 18.96 4.51
C ASN A 37 2.12 20.25 4.92
N ILE A 38 2.61 20.98 3.91
CA ILE A 38 3.15 22.34 4.04
C ILE A 38 2.36 23.22 3.08
N PHE A 39 1.58 24.15 3.61
CA PHE A 39 0.92 25.15 2.80
C PHE A 39 1.66 26.49 2.93
N LEU A 40 2.14 27.00 1.81
CA LEU A 40 2.88 28.27 1.70
C LEU A 40 1.96 29.33 1.10
N PRO A 41 1.37 30.24 1.90
CA PRO A 41 0.53 31.31 1.37
C PRO A 41 1.34 32.21 0.42
N ASP A 42 0.67 32.79 -0.56
CA ASP A 42 1.20 33.79 -1.50
C ASP A 42 2.53 33.39 -2.17
N THR A 43 2.73 32.08 -2.39
CA THR A 43 3.99 31.53 -2.89
C THR A 43 3.77 30.72 -4.14
N THR A 44 4.47 31.07 -5.23
CA THR A 44 4.46 30.27 -6.47
C THR A 44 5.40 29.06 -6.37
N CYS A 45 5.19 28.06 -7.24
CA CYS A 45 6.10 26.90 -7.32
C CYS A 45 7.55 27.32 -7.60
N GLU A 46 7.76 28.39 -8.37
CA GLU A 46 9.08 28.89 -8.70
C GLU A 46 9.79 29.50 -7.48
N LEU A 47 9.07 30.28 -6.68
CA LEU A 47 9.59 30.86 -5.44
C LEU A 47 9.83 29.79 -4.36
N ALA A 48 8.91 28.82 -4.25
CA ALA A 48 9.03 27.72 -3.30
C ALA A 48 10.19 26.76 -3.61
N ARG A 49 10.55 26.61 -4.88
CA ARG A 49 11.48 25.60 -5.36
C ARG A 49 12.79 25.58 -4.57
N LYS A 50 13.48 26.70 -4.47
CA LYS A 50 14.78 26.78 -3.79
C LYS A 50 14.65 26.42 -2.31
N GLN A 51 13.64 26.94 -1.64
CA GLN A 51 13.36 26.66 -0.22
C GLN A 51 13.05 25.19 0.02
N LEU A 52 12.27 24.56 -0.86
CA LEU A 52 11.93 23.15 -0.75
C LEU A 52 13.12 22.24 -1.07
N GLU A 53 13.95 22.60 -2.07
CA GLU A 53 15.20 21.90 -2.38
C GLU A 53 16.18 21.97 -1.19
N GLU A 54 16.34 23.14 -0.58
CA GLU A 54 17.17 23.30 0.63
C GLU A 54 16.62 22.44 1.78
N PHE A 55 15.31 22.49 2.01
CA PHE A 55 14.69 21.71 3.08
C PHE A 55 14.86 20.20 2.86
N ILE A 56 14.74 19.68 1.66
CA ILE A 56 14.94 18.26 1.34
C ILE A 56 16.36 17.80 1.66
N HIS A 57 17.37 18.62 1.35
CA HIS A 57 18.78 18.27 1.54
C HIS A 57 19.31 18.46 2.97
N MET A 58 18.50 18.98 3.88
CA MET A 58 18.89 19.04 5.29
C MET A 58 19.12 17.64 5.86
N GLU A 59 20.25 17.47 6.57
CA GLU A 59 20.52 16.21 7.29
C GLU A 59 19.50 16.01 8.42
N ARG A 60 18.84 14.86 8.40
CA ARG A 60 17.86 14.47 9.44
C ARG A 60 18.35 13.25 10.16
N THR A 61 18.65 13.46 11.45
CA THR A 61 19.14 12.39 12.31
C THR A 61 18.43 12.39 13.64
N PHE A 62 18.27 11.21 14.22
CA PHE A 62 17.75 11.02 15.57
C PHE A 62 18.51 9.90 16.26
N SER A 63 18.47 9.85 17.58
CA SER A 63 19.12 8.79 18.36
C SER A 63 18.10 7.70 18.69
N TYR A 64 18.43 6.46 18.38
CA TYR A 64 17.62 5.31 18.76
C TYR A 64 18.52 4.22 19.36
N LYS A 65 18.23 3.82 20.60
CA LYS A 65 19.05 2.84 21.36
C LYS A 65 20.53 3.20 21.44
N GLY A 66 20.84 4.49 21.51
CA GLY A 66 22.22 4.99 21.57
C GLY A 66 22.94 5.11 20.22
N GLU A 67 22.30 4.72 19.12
CA GLU A 67 22.85 4.84 17.76
C GLU A 67 22.22 6.01 17.01
N LYS A 68 23.05 6.73 16.23
CA LYS A 68 22.58 7.80 15.32
C LYS A 68 21.95 7.16 14.08
N GLN A 69 20.68 7.43 13.87
CA GLN A 69 19.90 7.01 12.70
C GLN A 69 19.63 8.21 11.79
N SER A 70 19.53 7.96 10.49
CA SER A 70 19.16 8.99 9.51
C SER A 70 17.94 8.56 8.71
N PHE A 71 17.17 9.55 8.24
CA PHE A 71 16.05 9.33 7.35
C PHE A 71 15.98 10.39 6.26
N SER A 72 15.37 10.05 5.16
CA SER A 72 15.11 10.95 4.03
C SER A 72 13.61 11.16 3.86
N ILE A 73 13.25 12.26 3.21
CA ILE A 73 11.87 12.57 2.86
C ILE A 73 11.73 12.77 1.36
N SER A 74 10.50 12.63 0.88
CA SER A 74 10.11 12.96 -0.50
C SER A 74 9.03 14.01 -0.45
N LEU A 75 9.02 14.95 -1.38
CA LEU A 75 8.08 16.05 -1.40
C LEU A 75 7.56 16.30 -2.81
N GLY A 76 6.24 16.39 -2.96
CA GLY A 76 5.58 16.88 -4.16
C GLY A 76 4.87 18.19 -3.87
N TYR A 77 4.83 19.10 -4.83
CA TYR A 77 4.18 20.39 -4.63
C TYR A 77 3.46 20.88 -5.87
N ALA A 78 2.40 21.65 -5.67
CA ALA A 78 1.59 22.26 -6.70
C ALA A 78 1.22 23.70 -6.31
N GLU A 79 0.72 24.48 -7.26
CA GLU A 79 0.44 25.91 -7.11
C GLU A 79 -1.02 26.21 -7.45
N TYR A 80 -1.66 27.01 -6.60
CA TYR A 80 -2.96 27.58 -6.86
C TYR A 80 -2.80 29.07 -7.28
N PRO A 81 -3.56 29.59 -8.24
CA PRO A 81 -4.57 28.91 -9.07
C PRO A 81 -4.01 28.25 -10.35
N LYS A 82 -2.70 28.27 -10.55
CA LYS A 82 -2.05 27.82 -11.78
C LYS A 82 -2.34 26.37 -12.16
N HIS A 83 -2.29 25.48 -11.19
CA HIS A 83 -2.49 24.05 -11.42
C HIS A 83 -3.88 23.57 -11.00
N ALA A 84 -4.49 24.18 -9.99
CA ALA A 84 -5.71 23.70 -9.35
C ALA A 84 -6.77 24.79 -9.21
N LYS A 85 -8.04 24.39 -9.12
CA LYS A 85 -9.19 25.30 -8.94
C LYS A 85 -9.72 25.29 -7.50
N ASN A 86 -9.36 24.30 -6.72
CA ASN A 86 -9.78 24.11 -5.33
C ASN A 86 -8.69 23.35 -4.56
N ILE A 87 -8.90 23.19 -3.24
CA ILE A 87 -7.93 22.56 -2.35
C ILE A 87 -7.77 21.06 -2.60
N GLU A 88 -8.84 20.37 -3.00
CA GLU A 88 -8.82 18.95 -3.31
C GLU A 88 -7.95 18.67 -4.55
N GLU A 89 -8.11 19.49 -5.60
CA GLU A 89 -7.27 19.40 -6.81
C GLU A 89 -5.81 19.75 -6.49
N LEU A 90 -5.58 20.79 -5.67
CA LEU A 90 -4.25 21.21 -5.27
C LEU A 90 -3.50 20.09 -4.54
N SER A 91 -4.17 19.45 -3.57
CA SER A 91 -3.63 18.32 -2.83
C SER A 91 -3.36 17.13 -3.77
N GLY A 92 -4.32 16.78 -4.62
CA GLY A 92 -4.17 15.67 -5.57
C GLY A 92 -3.02 15.88 -6.57
N TYR A 93 -2.75 17.11 -6.98
CA TYR A 93 -1.62 17.41 -7.87
C TYR A 93 -0.28 17.39 -7.13
N ALA A 94 -0.24 17.83 -5.87
CA ALA A 94 0.94 17.68 -5.02
C ALA A 94 1.27 16.20 -4.78
N ASP A 95 0.26 15.37 -4.54
CA ASP A 95 0.41 13.92 -4.40
C ASP A 95 0.90 13.25 -5.69
N ALA A 96 0.38 13.66 -6.85
CA ALA A 96 0.86 13.18 -8.14
C ALA A 96 2.36 13.48 -8.34
N ALA A 97 2.81 14.67 -7.94
CA ALA A 97 4.21 15.04 -7.98
C ALA A 97 5.04 14.23 -6.98
N LEU A 98 4.55 14.02 -5.75
CA LEU A 98 5.18 13.17 -4.74
C LEU A 98 5.35 11.73 -5.21
N TYR A 99 4.33 11.18 -5.87
CA TYR A 99 4.39 9.85 -6.47
C TYR A 99 5.53 9.74 -7.49
N GLU A 100 5.69 10.74 -8.36
CA GLU A 100 6.79 10.77 -9.33
C GLU A 100 8.18 10.85 -8.67
N VAL A 101 8.32 11.57 -7.54
CA VAL A 101 9.55 11.56 -6.75
C VAL A 101 9.83 10.17 -6.19
N LYS A 102 8.83 9.55 -5.55
CA LYS A 102 8.96 8.19 -4.98
C LYS A 102 9.31 7.14 -6.05
N ARG A 103 8.78 7.28 -7.26
CA ARG A 103 9.04 6.39 -8.39
C ARG A 103 10.47 6.51 -8.94
N ARG A 104 11.04 7.72 -8.97
CA ARG A 104 12.35 7.95 -9.60
C ARG A 104 13.53 7.59 -8.68
N SER A 105 13.61 8.17 -7.51
CA SER A 105 14.80 8.04 -6.67
C SER A 105 14.53 8.05 -5.17
N LYS A 106 13.28 8.39 -4.75
CA LYS A 106 13.03 8.81 -3.37
C LYS A 106 14.00 9.94 -2.95
N ASN A 107 13.85 10.56 -1.79
CA ASN A 107 14.73 11.63 -1.30
C ASN A 107 14.89 12.80 -2.29
N GLY A 108 13.80 13.48 -2.60
CA GLY A 108 13.80 14.62 -3.52
C GLY A 108 12.50 15.40 -3.45
N CYS A 109 12.42 16.50 -4.22
CA CYS A 109 11.20 17.26 -4.39
C CYS A 109 10.89 17.51 -5.86
N MET A 110 9.60 17.66 -6.19
CA MET A 110 9.17 17.93 -7.55
C MET A 110 7.89 18.76 -7.59
N ALA A 111 7.86 19.76 -8.49
CA ALA A 111 6.64 20.45 -8.84
C ALA A 111 5.74 19.57 -9.71
N TYR A 112 4.42 19.70 -9.53
CA TYR A 112 3.46 19.11 -10.44
C TYR A 112 3.69 19.64 -11.88
N ARG A 113 3.50 18.74 -12.83
CA ARG A 113 3.50 19.03 -14.27
C ARG A 113 2.33 18.32 -14.93
N GLU A 114 1.79 18.92 -15.97
CA GLU A 114 0.78 18.26 -16.78
C GLU A 114 1.26 16.88 -17.28
N GLY A 115 0.36 15.91 -17.22
CA GLY A 115 0.68 14.52 -17.55
C GLY A 115 1.11 13.63 -16.36
N PHE A 116 1.31 14.20 -15.17
CA PHE A 116 1.46 13.36 -13.97
C PHE A 116 0.13 12.68 -13.64
N ARG A 117 0.17 11.39 -13.32
CA ARG A 117 -1.04 10.66 -12.92
C ARG A 117 -1.50 11.17 -11.57
N VAL A 118 -2.65 11.84 -11.56
CA VAL A 118 -3.37 12.13 -10.32
C VAL A 118 -3.97 10.82 -9.82
N VAL A 119 -3.35 10.22 -8.82
CA VAL A 119 -3.98 9.12 -8.08
C VAL A 119 -5.04 9.79 -7.21
N ARG A 120 -6.28 9.81 -7.69
CA ARG A 120 -7.40 10.26 -6.85
C ARG A 120 -7.50 9.29 -5.67
N THR A 121 -7.14 9.75 -4.49
CA THR A 121 -7.62 9.13 -3.25
C THR A 121 -9.13 9.34 -3.21
N GLN A 122 -9.87 8.35 -3.72
CA GLN A 122 -11.31 8.40 -3.63
C GLN A 122 -11.67 8.34 -2.13
N LEU A 123 -12.36 9.38 -1.66
CA LEU A 123 -13.07 9.40 -0.38
C LEU A 123 -12.25 9.57 0.91
N GLY A 124 -10.99 10.01 0.89
CA GLY A 124 -10.23 10.28 2.13
C GLY A 124 -9.88 9.03 2.98
N PHE A 125 -10.07 7.83 2.44
CA PHE A 125 -9.63 6.60 3.08
C PHE A 125 -8.21 6.25 2.65
N ALA A 126 -7.31 6.09 3.61
CA ALA A 126 -6.00 5.53 3.33
C ALA A 126 -6.16 4.07 2.88
N LEU A 127 -5.35 3.62 1.90
CA LEU A 127 -5.33 2.22 1.46
C LEU A 127 -5.16 1.25 2.65
N LYS A 128 -4.42 1.68 3.66
CA LYS A 128 -4.24 0.95 4.92
C LYS A 128 -5.56 0.76 5.65
N ASP A 129 -6.36 1.82 5.80
CA ASP A 129 -7.65 1.75 6.50
C ASP A 129 -8.63 0.83 5.77
N VAL A 130 -8.67 0.91 4.43
CA VAL A 130 -9.50 0.02 3.62
C VAL A 130 -9.03 -1.43 3.78
N SER A 131 -7.73 -1.69 3.74
CA SER A 131 -7.19 -3.05 3.86
C SER A 131 -7.35 -3.66 5.25
N GLU A 132 -7.26 -2.85 6.31
CA GLU A 132 -7.43 -3.28 7.70
C GLU A 132 -8.90 -3.53 8.07
N HIS A 133 -9.83 -2.83 7.43
CA HIS A 133 -11.27 -2.86 7.78
C HIS A 133 -12.15 -3.53 6.72
N LEU A 134 -11.58 -4.13 5.66
CA LEU A 134 -12.35 -4.95 4.72
C LEU A 134 -12.99 -6.13 5.47
N PRO A 135 -14.32 -6.33 5.40
CA PRO A 135 -15.03 -7.41 6.07
C PRO A 135 -14.86 -8.74 5.32
N GLY A 136 -13.62 -9.21 5.15
CA GLY A 136 -13.30 -10.45 4.46
C GLY A 136 -11.80 -10.67 4.35
N ALA A 137 -11.39 -11.92 4.31
CA ALA A 137 -9.99 -12.28 4.11
C ALA A 137 -9.59 -11.95 2.67
N PHE A 138 -8.60 -11.09 2.51
CA PHE A 138 -8.14 -10.58 1.22
C PHE A 138 -6.63 -10.73 1.09
N LEU A 139 -6.18 -11.20 -0.07
CA LEU A 139 -4.77 -11.32 -0.41
C LEU A 139 -4.48 -10.92 -1.87
N ILE A 140 -3.22 -10.66 -2.16
CA ILE A 140 -2.73 -10.40 -3.51
C ILE A 140 -1.50 -11.29 -3.75
N TYR A 141 -1.47 -11.97 -4.92
CA TYR A 141 -0.31 -12.73 -5.34
C TYR A 141 -0.04 -12.54 -6.84
N LYS A 142 1.16 -12.90 -7.30
CA LYS A 142 1.51 -12.81 -8.72
C LYS A 142 0.72 -13.83 -9.54
N ALA A 143 0.18 -13.40 -10.66
CA ALA A 143 -0.52 -14.26 -11.61
C ALA A 143 0.47 -14.96 -12.55
N ASP A 144 1.31 -15.83 -11.98
CA ASP A 144 2.33 -16.62 -12.68
C ASP A 144 2.39 -18.02 -12.06
N ILE A 145 2.29 -19.07 -12.89
CA ILE A 145 2.29 -20.46 -12.42
C ILE A 145 3.64 -20.84 -11.78
N ALA A 146 4.74 -20.28 -12.26
CA ALA A 146 6.08 -20.58 -11.76
C ALA A 146 6.48 -19.68 -10.58
N ASP A 147 5.83 -18.52 -10.41
CA ASP A 147 6.12 -17.53 -9.35
C ASP A 147 4.80 -16.95 -8.82
N ASP A 148 4.06 -17.75 -8.07
CA ASP A 148 2.79 -17.39 -7.42
C ASP A 148 2.97 -16.60 -6.12
N LYS A 149 4.00 -15.75 -6.11
CA LYS A 149 4.47 -15.04 -4.92
C LYS A 149 3.39 -14.18 -4.29
N LEU A 150 3.11 -14.43 -3.01
CA LEU A 150 2.25 -13.61 -2.17
C LEU A 150 2.88 -12.22 -1.95
N LEU A 151 2.11 -11.18 -2.24
CA LEU A 151 2.53 -9.79 -2.17
C LEU A 151 1.88 -9.04 -1.00
N PHE A 152 0.67 -9.44 -0.63
CA PHE A 152 -0.13 -8.79 0.39
C PHE A 152 -1.14 -9.74 1.02
N ALA A 153 -1.46 -9.54 2.29
CA ALA A 153 -2.63 -10.10 2.97
C ALA A 153 -3.15 -9.07 3.99
N ASN A 154 -4.49 -8.95 4.10
CA ASN A 154 -5.10 -8.06 5.08
C ASN A 154 -5.24 -8.75 6.45
N HIS A 155 -5.63 -7.98 7.48
CA HIS A 155 -5.78 -8.48 8.84
C HIS A 155 -6.70 -9.70 8.95
N GLU A 156 -7.83 -9.72 8.23
CA GLU A 156 -8.76 -10.85 8.23
C GLU A 156 -8.16 -12.11 7.61
N MET A 157 -7.31 -11.98 6.58
CA MET A 157 -6.57 -13.11 6.01
C MET A 157 -5.56 -13.67 7.01
N LEU A 158 -4.83 -12.81 7.72
CA LEU A 158 -3.90 -13.22 8.77
C LEU A 158 -4.63 -13.99 9.88
N ARG A 159 -5.76 -13.45 10.34
CA ARG A 159 -6.61 -14.09 11.36
C ARG A 159 -7.13 -15.46 10.89
N LEU A 160 -7.60 -15.55 9.65
CA LEU A 160 -8.09 -16.78 9.05
C LEU A 160 -7.00 -17.86 8.96
N ALA A 161 -5.79 -17.46 8.58
CA ALA A 161 -4.61 -18.34 8.50
C ALA A 161 -4.01 -18.69 9.87
N GLY A 162 -4.42 -17.99 10.95
CA GLY A 162 -3.84 -18.18 12.29
C GLY A 162 -2.49 -17.53 12.48
N CYS A 163 -2.20 -16.43 11.77
CA CYS A 163 -0.97 -15.66 11.82
C CYS A 163 -1.18 -14.34 12.56
N ARG A 164 -0.15 -13.86 13.28
CA ARG A 164 -0.19 -12.61 14.05
C ARG A 164 0.05 -11.38 13.18
N ASP A 165 0.93 -11.53 12.19
CA ASP A 165 1.39 -10.47 11.32
C ASP A 165 1.78 -11.01 9.94
N LEU A 166 2.11 -10.09 9.03
CA LEU A 166 2.44 -10.40 7.65
C LEU A 166 3.76 -11.15 7.51
N ASP A 167 4.74 -10.88 8.37
CA ASP A 167 6.04 -11.54 8.35
C ASP A 167 5.87 -13.03 8.71
N GLU A 168 5.05 -13.32 9.72
CA GLU A 168 4.71 -14.70 10.10
C GLU A 168 3.93 -15.43 9.00
N PHE A 169 2.99 -14.73 8.35
CA PHE A 169 2.23 -15.28 7.23
C PHE A 169 3.13 -15.64 6.05
N PHE A 170 4.05 -14.76 5.68
CA PHE A 170 5.01 -15.01 4.61
C PHE A 170 6.00 -16.12 4.96
N ALA A 171 6.48 -16.17 6.21
CA ALA A 171 7.36 -17.24 6.66
C ALA A 171 6.66 -18.61 6.63
N TYR A 172 5.40 -18.67 7.09
CA TYR A 172 4.57 -19.87 7.10
C TYR A 172 4.26 -20.39 5.69
N THR A 173 3.85 -19.49 4.79
CA THR A 173 3.48 -19.85 3.41
C THR A 173 4.69 -20.00 2.48
N GLY A 174 5.90 -19.64 2.92
CA GLY A 174 7.07 -19.52 2.04
C GLY A 174 6.85 -18.51 0.92
N GLN A 175 5.97 -17.54 1.12
CA GLN A 175 5.54 -16.54 0.14
C GLN A 175 4.87 -17.11 -1.12
N SER A 176 4.30 -18.33 -1.10
CA SER A 176 3.59 -18.93 -2.22
C SER A 176 2.12 -19.12 -1.88
N PHE A 177 1.23 -18.74 -2.80
CA PHE A 177 -0.21 -18.98 -2.68
C PHE A 177 -0.52 -20.49 -2.66
N ARG A 178 0.19 -21.27 -3.48
CA ARG A 178 0.05 -22.73 -3.56
C ARG A 178 0.20 -23.40 -2.20
N ASN A 179 1.03 -22.85 -1.32
CA ASN A 179 1.25 -23.42 0.02
C ASN A 179 0.09 -23.18 1.01
N LEU A 180 -0.88 -22.35 0.65
CA LEU A 180 -2.16 -22.24 1.36
C LEU A 180 -3.12 -23.38 1.03
N ILE A 181 -2.91 -24.10 -0.07
CA ILE A 181 -3.78 -25.15 -0.57
C ILE A 181 -3.30 -26.50 -0.06
N ALA A 182 -4.23 -27.36 0.40
CA ALA A 182 -3.92 -28.74 0.78
C ALA A 182 -3.22 -29.47 -0.39
N LYS A 183 -2.14 -30.19 -0.07
CA LYS A 183 -1.21 -30.76 -1.08
C LYS A 183 -1.91 -31.58 -2.15
N GLU A 184 -2.90 -32.34 -1.76
CA GLU A 184 -3.70 -33.21 -2.63
C GLU A 184 -4.61 -32.44 -3.60
N GLU A 185 -4.88 -31.18 -3.31
CA GLU A 185 -5.76 -30.33 -4.14
C GLU A 185 -5.00 -29.33 -5.03
N GLN A 186 -3.69 -29.13 -4.81
CA GLN A 186 -2.91 -28.07 -5.45
C GLN A 186 -3.02 -28.08 -6.99
N GLU A 187 -2.83 -29.23 -7.62
CA GLU A 187 -2.89 -29.35 -9.10
C GLU A 187 -4.30 -29.11 -9.65
N ARG A 188 -5.33 -29.59 -8.94
CA ARG A 188 -6.72 -29.35 -9.32
C ARG A 188 -7.05 -27.86 -9.25
N VAL A 189 -6.76 -27.22 -8.11
CA VAL A 189 -7.08 -25.81 -7.87
C VAL A 189 -6.38 -24.91 -8.88
N GLU A 190 -5.09 -25.12 -9.12
CA GLU A 190 -4.33 -24.37 -10.10
C GLU A 190 -4.92 -24.51 -11.52
N LYS A 191 -5.23 -25.73 -11.93
CA LYS A 191 -5.88 -26.00 -13.22
C LYS A 191 -7.24 -25.31 -13.33
N ASP A 192 -8.05 -25.37 -12.26
CA ASP A 192 -9.40 -24.78 -12.24
C ASP A 192 -9.33 -23.25 -12.34
N ILE A 193 -8.43 -22.59 -11.60
CA ILE A 193 -8.18 -21.15 -11.69
C ILE A 193 -7.83 -20.75 -13.12
N TRP A 194 -6.78 -21.34 -13.68
CA TRP A 194 -6.29 -20.95 -15.00
C TRP A 194 -7.26 -21.31 -16.13
N SER A 195 -8.02 -22.39 -15.99
CA SER A 195 -9.04 -22.74 -16.99
C SER A 195 -10.17 -21.71 -17.05
N GLN A 196 -10.62 -21.19 -15.89
CA GLN A 196 -11.63 -20.14 -15.82
C GLN A 196 -11.11 -18.81 -16.36
N ILE A 197 -9.88 -18.44 -16.01
CA ILE A 197 -9.22 -17.23 -16.53
C ILE A 197 -9.10 -17.27 -18.07
N HIS A 198 -8.71 -18.40 -18.64
CA HIS A 198 -8.57 -18.52 -20.09
C HIS A 198 -9.92 -18.64 -20.82
N ALA A 199 -10.95 -19.20 -20.19
CA ALA A 199 -12.28 -19.33 -20.77
C ALA A 199 -13.08 -18.02 -20.76
N GLY A 200 -12.72 -17.07 -19.89
CA GLY A 200 -13.45 -15.84 -19.68
C GLY A 200 -13.34 -14.86 -20.84
N LYS A 201 -14.41 -14.72 -21.65
CA LYS A 201 -14.53 -13.68 -22.68
C LYS A 201 -14.68 -12.30 -22.01
N GLY A 202 -13.56 -11.67 -21.60
CA GLY A 202 -13.55 -10.32 -21.03
C GLY A 202 -13.72 -10.22 -19.51
N HIS A 203 -13.83 -11.33 -18.80
CA HIS A 203 -13.84 -11.39 -17.34
C HIS A 203 -12.65 -12.22 -16.84
N SER A 204 -11.72 -11.56 -16.16
CA SER A 204 -10.52 -12.18 -15.60
C SER A 204 -10.75 -12.65 -14.15
N ASN A 205 -11.88 -13.30 -13.88
CA ASN A 205 -12.27 -13.78 -12.55
C ASN A 205 -12.29 -15.31 -12.52
N ASP A 206 -12.01 -15.87 -11.36
CA ASP A 206 -12.18 -17.28 -11.04
C ASP A 206 -12.94 -17.46 -9.73
N TYR A 207 -13.52 -18.65 -9.55
CA TYR A 207 -14.25 -19.09 -8.35
C TYR A 207 -13.87 -20.55 -8.10
N VAL A 208 -13.04 -20.79 -7.10
CA VAL A 208 -12.55 -22.14 -6.81
C VAL A 208 -12.65 -22.44 -5.32
N SER A 209 -13.18 -23.61 -4.97
CA SER A 209 -13.22 -24.07 -3.57
C SER A 209 -12.10 -25.04 -3.31
N PHE A 210 -11.48 -24.92 -2.13
CA PHE A 210 -10.42 -25.83 -1.69
C PHE A 210 -10.25 -25.85 -0.18
N SER A 211 -9.55 -26.85 0.32
CA SER A 211 -9.12 -26.93 1.72
C SER A 211 -7.88 -26.09 1.94
N MET A 212 -8.06 -24.91 2.57
CA MET A 212 -6.95 -24.04 2.97
C MET A 212 -6.29 -24.61 4.23
N VAL A 213 -4.97 -24.76 4.18
CA VAL A 213 -4.17 -25.20 5.34
C VAL A 213 -3.85 -23.97 6.19
N LYS A 214 -4.10 -24.03 7.50
CA LYS A 214 -3.73 -22.98 8.45
C LYS A 214 -2.34 -23.24 9.04
N LYS A 215 -1.79 -22.24 9.70
CA LYS A 215 -0.48 -22.32 10.34
C LYS A 215 -0.38 -23.46 11.38
N ASP A 216 -1.45 -23.77 12.08
CA ASP A 216 -1.52 -24.87 13.06
C ASP A 216 -1.69 -26.26 12.42
N GLY A 217 -1.73 -26.33 11.09
CA GLY A 217 -1.94 -27.55 10.31
C GLY A 217 -3.41 -27.95 10.16
N SER A 218 -4.35 -27.26 10.80
CA SER A 218 -5.77 -27.50 10.58
C SER A 218 -6.19 -27.02 9.17
N GLN A 219 -7.26 -27.61 8.65
CA GLN A 219 -7.78 -27.25 7.34
C GLN A 219 -9.13 -26.54 7.48
N LEU A 220 -9.35 -25.56 6.61
CA LEU A 220 -10.60 -24.84 6.48
C LEU A 220 -11.06 -24.89 5.02
N TYR A 221 -12.28 -25.36 4.77
CA TYR A 221 -12.82 -25.37 3.42
C TYR A 221 -13.30 -23.97 3.04
N VAL A 222 -12.70 -23.41 1.99
CA VAL A 222 -12.89 -22.03 1.58
C VAL A 222 -13.37 -21.92 0.14
N LEU A 223 -14.01 -20.79 -0.18
CA LEU A 223 -14.25 -20.33 -1.54
C LEU A 223 -13.28 -19.18 -1.84
N ASP A 224 -12.51 -19.36 -2.87
CA ASP A 224 -11.67 -18.34 -3.49
C ASP A 224 -12.47 -17.63 -4.59
N HIS A 225 -12.48 -16.30 -4.54
CA HIS A 225 -12.93 -15.46 -5.63
C HIS A 225 -11.79 -14.55 -6.05
N GLY A 226 -11.09 -14.93 -7.09
CA GLY A 226 -9.95 -14.22 -7.64
C GLY A 226 -10.29 -13.35 -8.86
N ARG A 227 -9.47 -12.34 -9.07
CA ARG A 227 -9.49 -11.49 -10.27
C ARG A 227 -8.09 -11.11 -10.69
N ILE A 228 -7.73 -11.34 -11.96
CA ILE A 228 -6.47 -10.83 -12.53
C ILE A 228 -6.59 -9.33 -12.83
N VAL A 229 -5.56 -8.60 -12.40
CA VAL A 229 -5.41 -7.16 -12.65
C VAL A 229 -3.98 -6.90 -13.12
N GLU A 230 -3.82 -6.01 -14.09
CA GLU A 230 -2.51 -5.51 -14.51
C GLU A 230 -2.01 -4.47 -13.50
N ASN A 231 -0.86 -4.73 -12.89
CA ASN A 231 -0.21 -3.84 -11.94
C ASN A 231 1.08 -3.28 -12.54
N ALA A 232 1.30 -1.97 -12.42
CA ALA A 232 2.44 -1.29 -13.03
C ALA A 232 3.81 -1.74 -12.49
N TYR A 233 3.87 -2.35 -11.29
CA TYR A 233 5.12 -2.78 -10.63
C TYR A 233 5.36 -4.28 -10.69
N TYR A 234 4.28 -5.07 -10.60
CA TYR A 234 4.34 -6.52 -10.46
C TYR A 234 3.87 -7.27 -11.70
N GLY A 235 3.43 -6.54 -12.77
CA GLY A 235 2.78 -7.15 -13.92
C GLY A 235 1.39 -7.67 -13.54
N LYS A 236 1.01 -8.84 -14.03
CA LYS A 236 -0.28 -9.44 -13.68
C LYS A 236 -0.27 -9.98 -12.26
N VAL A 237 -1.32 -9.63 -11.51
CA VAL A 237 -1.53 -10.09 -10.14
C VAL A 237 -2.97 -10.54 -9.95
N PHE A 238 -3.19 -11.49 -9.06
CA PHE A 238 -4.51 -11.85 -8.57
C PHE A 238 -4.86 -11.01 -7.33
N TYR A 239 -6.04 -10.44 -7.33
CA TYR A 239 -6.75 -9.90 -6.17
C TYR A 239 -7.76 -10.94 -5.73
N VAL A 240 -7.66 -11.43 -4.50
CA VAL A 240 -8.42 -12.60 -4.04
C VAL A 240 -9.15 -12.33 -2.75
N LEU A 241 -10.43 -12.65 -2.73
CA LEU A 241 -11.24 -12.78 -1.51
C LEU A 241 -11.36 -14.26 -1.15
N ILE A 242 -10.98 -14.59 0.08
CA ILE A 242 -11.14 -15.93 0.66
C ILE A 242 -12.32 -15.89 1.64
N MET A 243 -13.26 -16.80 1.45
CA MET A 243 -14.47 -16.90 2.26
C MET A 243 -14.59 -18.30 2.88
N ASP A 244 -14.94 -18.36 4.17
CA ASP A 244 -15.28 -19.64 4.83
C ASP A 244 -16.57 -20.21 4.21
N TYR A 245 -16.43 -21.29 3.46
CA TYR A 245 -17.53 -21.92 2.75
C TYR A 245 -18.60 -22.46 3.71
N ASN A 246 -18.21 -23.05 4.83
CA ASN A 246 -19.13 -23.64 5.79
C ASN A 246 -19.93 -22.56 6.53
N PHE A 247 -19.31 -21.42 6.81
CA PHE A 247 -20.01 -20.28 7.38
C PHE A 247 -21.05 -19.74 6.40
N MET A 248 -20.70 -19.59 5.14
CA MET A 248 -21.63 -19.12 4.10
C MET A 248 -22.81 -20.07 3.92
N LYS A 249 -22.55 -21.37 3.80
CA LYS A 249 -23.59 -22.38 3.63
C LYS A 249 -24.62 -22.34 4.76
N LYS A 250 -24.17 -22.20 6.00
CA LYS A 250 -25.04 -22.18 7.20
C LYS A 250 -25.96 -20.95 7.29
N HIS A 251 -25.58 -19.83 6.64
CA HIS A 251 -26.32 -18.56 6.78
C HIS A 251 -27.12 -18.17 5.53
N TYR A 252 -26.94 -18.87 4.43
CA TYR A 252 -27.60 -18.58 3.15
C TYR A 252 -28.42 -19.75 2.57
N GLU A 253 -28.47 -20.90 3.24
CA GLU A 253 -29.47 -21.97 3.08
C GLU A 253 -30.52 -21.89 4.19
#